data_a500836ddf823b5b0fea83776d852190
#
_entry.id   a500836ddf823b5b0fea83776d852190
#
_cell.length_a   1.000
_cell.length_b   1.000
_cell.length_c   1.000
_cell.angle_alpha   90.00
_cell.angle_beta   90.00
_cell.angle_gamma   90.00
#
_symmetry.space_group_name_H-M   'P 1'
#
loop_
_entity.id
_entity.type
_entity.pdbx_description
1 polymer ?
#
loop_
_entity_poly.entity_id
_entity_poly.type
_entity_poly.pdbx_seq_one_letter_code
_entity_poly.pdbx_strand_id
1 'polypeptide(L)'
;MALTEEDKKMKKILYILMALAVMTGCKEKPTPQPPEPQPEETLAEKIVGEWHCVVSEIDADIYLELVSTSAFELYQKVGEGSHRLYRGTWSLNEDTATLTGKYNDGASWGSGYTVSISEDLNSMTLTPSEGSEQVYRRGSIPLEIKTSCVVVVKSEDQSPVL
;
A
#
# COMPACT_ATOMS: atom_id res chain seq x y z
N MET A 1 -9.64 -6.59 -76.35
CA MET A 1 -10.77 -6.43 -75.40
C MET A 1 -10.76 -4.98 -74.93
N ALA A 2 -11.65 -4.14 -75.49
CA ALA A 2 -11.65 -2.69 -75.19
C ALA A 2 -12.36 -2.45 -73.90
N LEU A 3 -11.71 -1.71 -72.97
CA LEU A 3 -12.31 -1.28 -71.67
C LEU A 3 -13.48 -0.35 -71.97
N THR A 4 -14.60 -0.59 -71.28
CA THR A 4 -15.82 0.19 -71.39
C THR A 4 -15.62 1.60 -70.84
N GLU A 5 -16.42 2.57 -71.33
CA GLU A 5 -16.38 3.99 -70.93
C GLU A 5 -16.55 4.17 -69.41
N GLU A 6 -17.30 3.28 -68.75
CA GLU A 6 -17.46 3.27 -67.30
C GLU A 6 -16.17 2.91 -66.55
N ASP A 7 -15.38 1.96 -67.05
CA ASP A 7 -14.09 1.60 -66.43
C ASP A 7 -13.08 2.75 -66.47
N LYS A 8 -13.12 3.56 -67.54
CA LYS A 8 -12.29 4.77 -67.64
C LYS A 8 -12.72 5.88 -66.68
N LYS A 9 -14.01 5.98 -66.42
CA LYS A 9 -14.58 6.97 -65.49
C LYS A 9 -14.26 6.61 -64.05
N MET A 10 -14.38 5.33 -63.66
CA MET A 10 -14.00 4.84 -62.34
C MET A 10 -12.52 5.00 -62.07
N LYS A 11 -11.64 4.70 -63.02
CA LYS A 11 -10.20 4.91 -62.84
C LYS A 11 -9.85 6.38 -62.64
N LYS A 12 -10.50 7.32 -63.38
CA LYS A 12 -10.29 8.75 -63.16
C LYS A 12 -10.75 9.24 -61.81
N ILE A 13 -11.86 8.74 -61.30
CA ILE A 13 -12.37 9.06 -59.95
C ILE A 13 -11.43 8.50 -58.88
N LEU A 14 -10.88 7.29 -59.09
CA LEU A 14 -9.93 6.67 -58.15
C LEU A 14 -8.61 7.46 -58.08
N TYR A 15 -8.11 7.97 -59.20
CA TYR A 15 -6.89 8.83 -59.22
C TYR A 15 -7.14 10.20 -58.58
N ILE A 16 -8.34 10.77 -58.69
CA ILE A 16 -8.69 12.05 -58.03
C ILE A 16 -8.81 11.89 -56.53
N LEU A 17 -9.37 10.77 -56.05
CA LEU A 17 -9.44 10.44 -54.60
C LEU A 17 -8.06 10.15 -54.01
N MET A 18 -7.13 9.57 -54.80
CA MET A 18 -5.76 9.29 -54.31
C MET A 18 -4.88 10.53 -54.28
N ALA A 19 -5.20 11.56 -55.09
CA ALA A 19 -4.45 12.83 -55.11
C ALA A 19 -4.87 13.82 -54.01
N LEU A 20 -6.06 13.63 -53.35
CA LEU A 20 -6.52 14.47 -52.23
C LEU A 20 -5.99 13.98 -50.86
N ALA A 21 -5.41 12.79 -50.78
CA ALA A 21 -4.91 12.22 -49.52
C ALA A 21 -3.49 12.69 -49.14
N VAL A 22 -2.83 13.54 -49.93
CA VAL A 22 -1.41 13.91 -49.73
C VAL A 22 -1.23 15.35 -49.21
N MET A 23 -2.29 16.13 -49.00
CA MET A 23 -2.22 17.55 -48.62
C MET A 23 -2.64 17.89 -47.18
N THR A 24 -2.70 16.94 -46.26
CA THR A 24 -2.91 17.26 -44.83
C THR A 24 -1.80 16.67 -43.95
N GLY A 25 -0.57 16.89 -44.33
CA GLY A 25 0.60 16.63 -43.51
C GLY A 25 1.03 17.86 -42.72
N CYS A 26 0.14 18.61 -42.11
CA CYS A 26 0.52 19.45 -40.98
C CYS A 26 0.90 18.53 -39.83
N LYS A 27 2.22 18.36 -39.62
CA LYS A 27 2.75 17.86 -38.32
C LYS A 27 2.42 18.93 -37.30
N GLU A 28 1.22 18.87 -36.73
CA GLU A 28 0.98 19.45 -35.42
C GLU A 28 1.96 18.76 -34.47
N LYS A 29 2.88 19.57 -33.91
CA LYS A 29 3.67 19.14 -32.76
C LYS A 29 2.66 18.58 -31.72
N PRO A 30 2.85 17.34 -31.24
CA PRO A 30 1.98 16.85 -30.17
C PRO A 30 2.05 17.86 -29.02
N THR A 31 0.95 18.54 -28.77
CA THR A 31 0.78 19.36 -27.56
C THR A 31 1.09 18.44 -26.39
N PRO A 32 2.00 18.81 -25.45
CA PRO A 32 2.25 18.00 -24.27
C PRO A 32 0.91 17.80 -23.57
N GLN A 33 0.42 16.56 -23.56
CA GLN A 33 -0.77 16.20 -22.82
C GLN A 33 -0.45 16.46 -21.34
N PRO A 34 -1.30 17.18 -20.60
CA PRO A 34 -1.10 17.32 -19.15
C PRO A 34 -0.89 15.92 -18.57
N PRO A 35 0.06 15.74 -17.62
CA PRO A 35 0.23 14.46 -16.97
C PRO A 35 -1.12 13.99 -16.40
N GLU A 36 -1.53 12.78 -16.75
CA GLU A 36 -2.72 12.16 -16.18
C GLU A 36 -2.55 12.17 -14.65
N PRO A 37 -3.59 12.58 -13.87
CA PRO A 37 -3.51 12.52 -12.42
C PRO A 37 -3.14 11.09 -12.01
N GLN A 38 -2.02 10.92 -11.32
CA GLN A 38 -1.69 9.64 -10.71
C GLN A 38 -2.75 9.33 -9.65
N PRO A 39 -3.25 8.09 -9.56
CA PRO A 39 -4.15 7.69 -8.48
C PRO A 39 -3.50 8.05 -7.13
N GLU A 40 -4.26 8.69 -6.27
CA GLU A 40 -3.80 8.94 -4.90
C GLU A 40 -3.67 7.59 -4.17
N GLU A 41 -2.55 7.40 -3.45
CA GLU A 41 -2.33 6.20 -2.63
C GLU A 41 -3.41 6.11 -1.54
N THR A 42 -3.98 4.93 -1.37
CA THR A 42 -4.95 4.62 -0.31
C THR A 42 -4.28 4.64 1.07
N LEU A 43 -5.07 4.73 2.15
CA LEU A 43 -4.53 4.65 3.50
C LEU A 43 -3.86 3.27 3.75
N ALA A 44 -4.44 2.19 3.21
CA ALA A 44 -3.85 0.86 3.29
C ALA A 44 -2.45 0.80 2.65
N GLU A 45 -2.27 1.42 1.49
CA GLU A 45 -0.95 1.48 0.83
C GLU A 45 0.05 2.31 1.63
N LYS A 46 -0.39 3.43 2.22
CA LYS A 46 0.45 4.33 3.01
C LYS A 46 0.95 3.70 4.30
N ILE A 47 0.19 2.82 4.95
CA ILE A 47 0.59 2.18 6.21
C ILE A 47 1.47 0.93 6.02
N VAL A 48 1.56 0.38 4.82
CA VAL A 48 2.47 -0.74 4.52
C VAL A 48 3.92 -0.33 4.79
N GLY A 49 4.66 -1.21 5.47
CA GLY A 49 6.07 -1.01 5.78
C GLY A 49 6.44 -1.40 7.21
N GLU A 50 7.64 -1.01 7.62
CA GLU A 50 8.21 -1.30 8.93
C GLU A 50 8.12 -0.06 9.82
N TRP A 51 7.70 -0.26 11.06
CA TRP A 51 7.39 0.76 12.03
C TRP A 51 8.00 0.45 13.38
N HIS A 52 8.40 1.48 14.13
CA HIS A 52 8.98 1.37 15.46
C HIS A 52 8.28 2.28 16.46
N CYS A 53 7.97 1.76 17.64
CA CYS A 53 7.38 2.49 18.76
C CYS A 53 8.05 2.09 20.07
N VAL A 54 8.26 3.07 20.94
CA VAL A 54 8.72 2.85 22.32
C VAL A 54 7.63 3.37 23.26
N VAL A 55 7.13 2.49 24.12
CA VAL A 55 6.14 2.83 25.16
C VAL A 55 6.85 2.85 26.51
N SER A 56 7.29 4.04 26.93
CA SER A 56 8.14 4.23 28.10
C SER A 56 7.45 3.85 29.40
N GLU A 57 6.13 3.99 29.50
CA GLU A 57 5.33 3.70 30.69
C GLU A 57 5.40 2.24 31.11
N ILE A 58 5.64 1.35 30.16
CA ILE A 58 5.71 -0.10 30.40
C ILE A 58 7.03 -0.71 29.95
N ASP A 59 8.03 0.13 29.65
CA ASP A 59 9.35 -0.28 29.12
C ASP A 59 9.20 -1.24 27.92
N ALA A 60 8.36 -0.87 26.95
CA ALA A 60 8.14 -1.67 25.75
C ALA A 60 8.83 -1.08 24.54
N ASP A 61 9.50 -1.98 23.79
CA ASP A 61 10.15 -1.72 22.50
C ASP A 61 9.46 -2.57 21.43
N ILE A 62 8.79 -1.92 20.47
CA ILE A 62 7.83 -2.56 19.58
C ILE A 62 8.18 -2.23 18.13
N TYR A 63 8.36 -3.26 17.31
CA TYR A 63 8.44 -3.14 15.86
C TYR A 63 7.24 -3.84 15.22
N LEU A 64 6.62 -3.17 14.26
CA LEU A 64 5.46 -3.68 13.52
C LEU A 64 5.77 -3.62 12.03
N GLU A 65 5.68 -4.74 11.33
CA GLU A 65 5.73 -4.82 9.88
C GLU A 65 4.33 -5.11 9.34
N LEU A 66 3.80 -4.21 8.51
CA LEU A 66 2.56 -4.39 7.77
C LEU A 66 2.91 -4.68 6.30
N VAL A 67 2.55 -5.86 5.81
CA VAL A 67 2.87 -6.32 4.46
C VAL A 67 1.67 -6.11 3.55
N SER A 68 1.91 -5.73 2.28
CA SER A 68 0.85 -5.50 1.28
C SER A 68 -0.04 -6.72 1.01
N THR A 69 0.40 -7.92 1.38
CA THR A 69 -0.38 -9.16 1.33
C THR A 69 -1.32 -9.36 2.52
N SER A 70 -1.54 -8.30 3.31
CA SER A 70 -2.32 -8.33 4.56
C SER A 70 -1.72 -9.20 5.68
N ALA A 71 -0.45 -9.55 5.60
CA ALA A 71 0.28 -10.19 6.69
C ALA A 71 0.90 -9.13 7.61
N PHE A 72 1.08 -9.46 8.90
CA PHE A 72 1.89 -8.65 9.79
C PHE A 72 2.89 -9.48 10.58
N GLU A 73 3.97 -8.84 10.99
CA GLU A 73 4.91 -9.31 12.00
C GLU A 73 5.04 -8.23 13.09
N LEU A 74 4.81 -8.63 14.34
CA LEU A 74 4.94 -7.79 15.52
C LEU A 74 6.07 -8.33 16.39
N TYR A 75 7.13 -7.56 16.51
CA TYR A 75 8.27 -7.84 17.38
C TYR A 75 8.14 -6.97 18.62
N GLN A 76 7.92 -7.58 19.77
CA GLN A 76 7.66 -6.87 21.02
C GLN A 76 8.59 -7.34 22.10
N LYS A 77 9.21 -6.40 22.82
CA LYS A 77 9.91 -6.64 24.07
C LYS A 77 9.30 -5.74 25.14
N VAL A 78 8.95 -6.30 26.29
CA VAL A 78 8.50 -5.58 27.48
C VAL A 78 9.47 -5.89 28.61
N GLY A 79 10.12 -4.87 29.15
CA GLY A 79 11.21 -5.03 30.12
C GLY A 79 12.42 -5.75 29.58
N GLU A 80 13.01 -6.61 30.39
CA GLU A 80 14.22 -7.36 30.06
C GLU A 80 13.95 -8.56 29.12
N GLY A 81 14.95 -8.96 28.33
CA GLY A 81 14.94 -10.18 27.53
C GLY A 81 14.92 -9.94 26.02
N SER A 82 14.54 -10.97 25.26
CA SER A 82 14.48 -10.94 23.79
C SER A 82 13.12 -10.48 23.30
N HIS A 83 13.09 -9.92 22.09
CA HIS A 83 11.85 -9.64 21.40
C HIS A 83 11.06 -10.93 21.15
N ARG A 84 9.75 -10.84 21.25
CA ARG A 84 8.79 -11.89 20.93
C ARG A 84 8.15 -11.55 19.59
N LEU A 85 8.08 -12.54 18.72
CA LEU A 85 7.50 -12.39 17.38
C LEU A 85 6.10 -12.98 17.34
N TYR A 86 5.12 -12.12 17.10
CA TYR A 86 3.74 -12.47 16.81
C TYR A 86 3.49 -12.28 15.33
N ARG A 87 2.73 -13.17 14.74
CA ARG A 87 2.37 -13.13 13.31
C ARG A 87 0.87 -13.27 13.12
N GLY A 88 0.39 -12.76 12.01
CA GLY A 88 -1.01 -12.89 11.65
C GLY A 88 -1.38 -12.11 10.40
N THR A 89 -2.66 -11.74 10.33
CA THR A 89 -3.20 -10.96 9.23
C THR A 89 -3.84 -9.67 9.74
N TRP A 90 -3.78 -8.62 8.92
CA TRP A 90 -4.43 -7.34 9.21
C TRP A 90 -5.42 -6.97 8.10
N SER A 91 -6.35 -6.10 8.42
CA SER A 91 -7.26 -5.47 7.48
C SER A 91 -7.56 -4.04 7.89
N LEU A 92 -7.81 -3.18 6.93
CA LEU A 92 -8.18 -1.78 7.12
C LEU A 92 -9.56 -1.52 6.54
N ASN A 93 -10.42 -0.87 7.33
CA ASN A 93 -11.63 -0.24 6.82
C ASN A 93 -11.27 1.21 6.46
N GLU A 94 -11.19 1.53 5.17
CA GLU A 94 -10.81 2.87 4.67
C GLU A 94 -11.82 3.95 5.09
N ASP A 95 -13.12 3.63 5.14
CA ASP A 95 -14.18 4.60 5.46
C ASP A 95 -14.10 5.10 6.91
N THR A 96 -13.68 4.22 7.82
CA THR A 96 -13.57 4.52 9.26
C THR A 96 -12.13 4.65 9.72
N ALA A 97 -11.15 4.46 8.82
CA ALA A 97 -9.74 4.37 9.13
C ALA A 97 -9.43 3.39 10.27
N THR A 98 -10.16 2.26 10.32
CA THR A 98 -10.04 1.27 11.41
C THR A 98 -9.18 0.09 10.96
N LEU A 99 -8.01 -0.05 11.58
CA LEU A 99 -7.09 -1.17 11.45
C LEU A 99 -7.46 -2.27 12.43
N THR A 100 -7.64 -3.48 11.93
CA THR A 100 -7.89 -4.67 12.74
C THR A 100 -6.91 -5.78 12.38
N GLY A 101 -6.72 -6.73 13.28
CA GLY A 101 -5.83 -7.85 13.01
C GLY A 101 -6.25 -9.13 13.74
N LYS A 102 -5.73 -10.24 13.22
CA LYS A 102 -5.86 -11.57 13.84
C LYS A 102 -4.50 -12.24 13.88
N TYR A 103 -4.13 -12.75 15.04
CA TYR A 103 -2.95 -13.59 15.22
C TYR A 103 -3.14 -14.95 14.55
N ASN A 104 -2.05 -15.68 14.30
CA ASN A 104 -2.11 -16.99 13.64
C ASN A 104 -2.89 -18.05 14.43
N ASP A 105 -3.05 -17.88 15.74
CA ASP A 105 -3.89 -18.74 16.59
C ASP A 105 -5.38 -18.38 16.53
N GLY A 106 -5.75 -17.35 15.77
CA GLY A 106 -7.12 -16.88 15.60
C GLY A 106 -7.59 -15.81 16.58
N ALA A 107 -6.79 -15.48 17.61
CA ALA A 107 -7.10 -14.38 18.51
C ALA A 107 -7.08 -13.04 17.75
N SER A 108 -7.96 -12.10 18.09
CA SER A 108 -8.02 -10.78 17.48
C SER A 108 -7.21 -9.75 18.27
N TRP A 109 -6.90 -8.60 17.64
CA TRP A 109 -6.33 -7.41 18.30
C TRP A 109 -7.35 -6.68 19.21
N GLY A 110 -8.44 -7.29 19.57
CA GLY A 110 -9.53 -6.64 20.29
C GLY A 110 -10.45 -5.85 19.34
N SER A 111 -10.83 -4.63 19.72
CA SER A 111 -11.74 -3.76 18.94
C SER A 111 -11.11 -3.11 17.70
N GLY A 112 -9.80 -3.24 17.56
CA GLY A 112 -9.03 -2.54 16.51
C GLY A 112 -8.60 -1.14 16.93
N TYR A 113 -7.96 -0.44 15.99
CA TYR A 113 -7.34 0.87 16.18
C TYR A 113 -7.80 1.83 15.10
N THR A 114 -8.15 3.06 15.47
CA THR A 114 -8.20 4.13 14.47
C THR A 114 -6.77 4.46 14.07
N VAL A 115 -6.48 4.47 12.77
CA VAL A 115 -5.15 4.75 12.24
C VAL A 115 -5.12 6.11 11.54
N SER A 116 -4.10 6.88 11.81
CA SER A 116 -3.75 8.06 11.05
C SER A 116 -2.28 8.04 10.64
N ILE A 117 -1.96 8.72 9.54
CA ILE A 117 -0.59 8.82 9.04
C ILE A 117 -0.24 10.28 8.77
N SER A 118 0.99 10.68 9.09
CA SER A 118 1.47 12.04 8.82
C SER A 118 1.61 12.30 7.33
N GLU A 119 1.55 13.57 6.92
CA GLU A 119 1.69 13.99 5.50
C GLU A 119 3.02 13.53 4.87
N ASP A 120 4.09 13.46 5.67
CA ASP A 120 5.41 12.99 5.24
C ASP A 120 5.55 11.46 5.24
N LEU A 121 4.47 10.74 5.60
CA LEU A 121 4.40 9.28 5.70
C LEU A 121 5.40 8.64 6.69
N ASN A 122 5.99 9.43 7.60
CA ASN A 122 7.01 8.97 8.53
C ASN A 122 6.49 8.65 9.93
N SER A 123 5.23 9.00 10.22
CA SER A 123 4.59 8.70 11.51
C SER A 123 3.22 8.11 11.30
N MET A 124 2.95 7.00 11.97
CA MET A 124 1.64 6.35 12.04
C MET A 124 1.17 6.37 13.50
N THR A 125 -0.04 6.86 13.74
CA THR A 125 -0.66 6.83 15.06
C THR A 125 -1.74 5.77 15.10
N LEU A 126 -1.66 4.87 16.07
CA LEU A 126 -2.69 3.89 16.39
C LEU A 126 -3.42 4.31 17.67
N THR A 127 -4.70 4.58 17.56
CA THR A 127 -5.56 5.00 18.68
C THR A 127 -6.55 3.89 18.99
N PRO A 128 -6.41 3.18 20.12
CA PRO A 128 -7.37 2.17 20.55
C PRO A 128 -8.69 2.81 20.96
N SER A 129 -9.77 2.03 21.09
CA SER A 129 -11.06 2.52 21.61
C SER A 129 -10.97 2.99 23.06
N GLU A 130 -10.06 2.41 23.84
CA GLU A 130 -9.76 2.77 25.21
C GLU A 130 -8.24 2.75 25.44
N GLY A 131 -7.72 3.69 26.21
CA GLY A 131 -6.28 3.80 26.50
C GLY A 131 -5.59 4.94 25.75
N SER A 132 -4.25 4.88 25.72
CA SER A 132 -3.42 5.91 25.13
C SER A 132 -3.08 5.56 23.68
N GLU A 133 -3.02 6.59 22.84
CA GLU A 133 -2.52 6.44 21.47
C GLU A 133 -1.04 6.06 21.45
N GLN A 134 -0.64 5.31 20.44
CA GLN A 134 0.75 4.91 20.21
C GLN A 134 1.23 5.50 18.90
N VAL A 135 2.37 6.16 18.95
CA VAL A 135 2.99 6.78 17.78
C VAL A 135 4.16 5.94 17.30
N TYR A 136 3.99 5.39 16.11
CA TYR A 136 5.00 4.62 15.41
C TYR A 136 5.77 5.51 14.45
N ARG A 137 7.08 5.33 14.37
CA ARG A 137 7.96 5.97 13.39
C ARG A 137 8.34 4.96 12.31
N ARG A 138 8.33 5.39 11.05
CA ARG A 138 8.82 4.56 9.95
C ARG A 138 10.31 4.29 10.11
N GLY A 139 10.71 3.02 10.00
CA GLY A 139 12.12 2.63 10.15
C GLY A 139 12.30 1.14 10.01
N SER A 140 13.48 0.72 9.55
CA SER A 140 13.78 -0.70 9.35
C SER A 140 13.91 -1.44 10.67
N ILE A 141 13.37 -2.66 10.72
CA ILE A 141 13.54 -3.58 11.84
C ILE A 141 14.97 -4.13 11.81
N PRO A 142 15.77 -3.94 12.87
CA PRO A 142 17.14 -4.45 12.93
C PRO A 142 17.20 -5.96 12.67
N LEU A 143 18.19 -6.39 11.89
CA LEU A 143 18.35 -7.80 11.53
C LEU A 143 18.54 -8.70 12.75
N GLU A 144 19.24 -8.19 13.78
CA GLU A 144 19.42 -8.91 15.04
C GLU A 144 18.09 -9.20 15.74
N ILE A 145 17.09 -8.30 15.67
CA ILE A 145 15.76 -8.52 16.23
C ILE A 145 15.05 -9.60 15.42
N LYS A 146 15.07 -9.52 14.08
CA LYS A 146 14.45 -10.53 13.22
C LYS A 146 15.04 -11.94 13.40
N THR A 147 16.32 -12.04 13.75
CA THR A 147 17.03 -13.33 13.85
C THR A 147 17.09 -13.90 15.27
N SER A 148 17.01 -13.06 16.33
CA SER A 148 17.11 -13.48 17.73
C SER A 148 15.79 -13.49 18.49
N CYS A 149 14.68 -13.14 17.85
CA CYS A 149 13.36 -13.12 18.48
C CYS A 149 12.85 -14.52 18.82
N VAL A 150 11.99 -14.59 19.83
CA VAL A 150 11.28 -15.81 20.22
C VAL A 150 9.92 -15.84 19.52
N VAL A 151 9.67 -16.83 18.68
CA VAL A 151 8.38 -16.97 17.96
C VAL A 151 7.30 -17.41 18.94
N VAL A 152 6.22 -16.66 19.02
CA VAL A 152 5.05 -16.95 19.86
C VAL A 152 4.02 -17.71 19.03
N VAL A 153 3.62 -18.89 19.50
CA VAL A 153 2.64 -19.75 18.82
C VAL A 153 1.21 -19.44 19.29
N LYS A 154 1.05 -19.06 20.55
CA LYS A 154 -0.24 -18.66 21.13
C LYS A 154 -0.16 -17.26 21.72
N SER A 155 -1.00 -16.36 21.21
CA SER A 155 -1.05 -14.97 21.68
C SER A 155 -1.53 -14.83 23.13
N GLU A 156 -2.35 -15.77 23.60
CA GLU A 156 -2.89 -15.78 24.98
C GLU A 156 -1.80 -15.96 26.05
N ASP A 157 -0.71 -16.65 25.72
CA ASP A 157 0.36 -16.93 26.69
C ASP A 157 1.18 -15.68 27.04
N GLN A 158 1.06 -14.60 26.24
CA GLN A 158 1.90 -13.42 26.41
C GLN A 158 1.25 -12.21 25.73
N SER A 159 0.34 -11.56 26.43
CA SER A 159 -0.45 -10.41 25.95
C SER A 159 0.36 -9.45 25.06
N PRO A 160 0.14 -9.45 23.74
CA PRO A 160 0.75 -8.46 22.88
C PRO A 160 0.22 -7.08 23.24
N VAL A 161 1.10 -6.07 23.16
CA VAL A 161 0.77 -4.66 23.36
C VAL A 161 0.55 -4.04 22.00
N LEU A 162 -0.59 -4.30 21.44
CA LEU A 162 -1.18 -3.58 20.31
C LEU A 162 -2.56 -3.15 20.70
#